data_ea767044c0ac85072c1b7461f0bdfa72
#
_entry.id   ea767044c0ac85072c1b7461f0bdfa72
#
_cell.length_a   1.000
_cell.length_b   1.000
_cell.length_c   1.000
_cell.angle_alpha   90.00
_cell.angle_beta   90.00
_cell.angle_gamma   90.00
#
_symmetry.space_group_name_H-M   'P 1'
#
loop_
_entity.id
_entity.type
_entity.pdbx_description
1 polymer ?
#
loop_
_entity_poly.entity_id
_entity_poly.type
_entity_poly.pdbx_seq_one_letter_code
_entity_poly.pdbx_strand_id
1 'polypeptide(L)'
;MVSKIKIMLSKWLKFFLISTLVSSILVLLSLLAHDIGVIGNVIILSTFIIATPQFFIAYQKYRDLKEMEGEFPLFLRDLIENLRSGVAFHKAVIASSKIDYGKLSVEVRKVAHQLTWGMPVEKALNQFATRVKNSKRLYASIKIIRESFVSGGDAVSTLESLADNATLLQDSEKEKKSILDQYVVLMYAISMIFIVIVVVIN
;
A
#
# COMPACT_ATOMS: atom_id res chain seq x y z
N MET A 1 15.12 -3.79 14.74
CA MET A 1 14.47 -3.47 13.46
C MET A 1 15.11 -4.19 12.27
N VAL A 2 16.43 -4.22 12.16
CA VAL A 2 17.19 -4.95 11.12
C VAL A 2 16.89 -6.46 11.16
N SER A 3 16.63 -7.04 12.32
CA SER A 3 16.37 -8.47 12.48
C SER A 3 15.00 -8.90 11.89
N LYS A 4 13.93 -8.10 12.03
CA LYS A 4 12.62 -8.40 11.41
C LYS A 4 12.65 -8.29 9.88
N ILE A 5 13.39 -7.32 9.34
CA ILE A 5 13.61 -7.19 7.89
C ILE A 5 14.42 -8.37 7.37
N LYS A 6 15.46 -8.78 8.11
CA LYS A 6 16.29 -9.95 7.77
C LYS A 6 15.51 -11.26 7.83
N ILE A 7 14.60 -11.41 8.80
CA ILE A 7 13.72 -12.59 8.93
C ILE A 7 12.67 -12.61 7.83
N MET A 8 12.10 -11.44 7.49
CA MET A 8 11.15 -11.33 6.39
C MET A 8 11.83 -11.58 5.04
N LEU A 9 13.00 -10.99 4.79
CA LEU A 9 13.83 -11.24 3.61
C LEU A 9 14.26 -12.70 3.50
N SER A 10 14.61 -13.34 4.62
CA SER A 10 15.00 -14.76 4.69
C SER A 10 13.83 -15.70 4.38
N LYS A 11 12.62 -15.42 4.86
CA LYS A 11 11.42 -16.19 4.49
C LYS A 11 11.09 -16.05 3.00
N TRP A 12 11.26 -14.87 2.44
CA TRP A 12 11.00 -14.57 1.04
C TRP A 12 12.02 -15.20 0.11
N LEU A 13 13.30 -15.14 0.50
CA LEU A 13 14.36 -15.85 -0.21
C LEU A 13 14.11 -17.37 -0.23
N LYS A 14 13.59 -17.91 0.87
CA LYS A 14 13.22 -19.33 0.96
C LYS A 14 12.04 -19.66 0.03
N PHE A 15 10.97 -18.84 0.00
CA PHE A 15 9.86 -19.05 -0.93
C PHE A 15 10.29 -18.96 -2.39
N PHE A 16 11.16 -18.00 -2.72
CA PHE A 16 11.72 -17.87 -4.06
C PHE A 16 12.61 -19.06 -4.43
N LEU A 17 13.50 -19.48 -3.52
CA LEU A 17 14.35 -20.66 -3.70
C LEU A 17 13.52 -21.96 -3.85
N ILE A 18 12.47 -22.11 -3.06
CA ILE A 18 11.57 -23.27 -3.17
C ILE A 18 10.84 -23.26 -4.51
N SER A 19 10.31 -22.11 -4.93
CA SER A 19 9.61 -21.95 -6.23
C SER A 19 10.53 -22.25 -7.41
N THR A 20 11.78 -21.75 -7.40
CA THR A 20 12.76 -22.03 -8.44
C THR A 20 13.22 -23.48 -8.44
N LEU A 21 13.36 -24.10 -7.27
CA LEU A 21 13.75 -25.49 -7.14
C LEU A 21 12.65 -26.44 -7.64
N VAL A 22 11.40 -26.18 -7.28
CA VAL A 22 10.25 -26.94 -7.80
C VAL A 22 10.12 -26.80 -9.31
N SER A 23 10.26 -25.59 -9.84
CA SER A 23 10.23 -25.34 -11.28
C SER A 23 11.36 -26.07 -12.02
N SER A 24 12.58 -26.07 -11.46
CA SER A 24 13.72 -26.79 -12.03
C SER A 24 13.50 -28.31 -12.07
N ILE A 25 12.93 -28.88 -11.02
CA ILE A 25 12.59 -30.31 -10.96
C ILE A 25 11.52 -30.67 -12.01
N LEU A 26 10.48 -29.83 -12.15
CA LEU A 26 9.42 -30.05 -13.14
C LEU A 26 9.95 -30.02 -14.57
N VAL A 27 10.84 -29.07 -14.89
CA VAL A 27 11.48 -28.98 -16.21
C VAL A 27 12.37 -30.21 -16.46
N LEU A 28 13.11 -30.66 -15.46
CA LEU A 28 14.00 -31.82 -15.57
C LEU A 28 13.20 -33.13 -15.81
N LEU A 29 12.06 -33.29 -15.09
CA LEU A 29 11.13 -34.39 -15.29
C LEU A 29 10.47 -34.37 -16.68
N SER A 30 10.17 -33.19 -17.20
CA SER A 30 9.59 -33.00 -18.53
C SER A 30 10.55 -33.40 -19.65
N LEU A 31 11.86 -33.18 -19.48
CA LEU A 31 12.88 -33.63 -20.44
C LEU A 31 12.96 -35.17 -20.56
N LEU A 32 12.62 -35.89 -19.48
CA LEU A 32 12.55 -37.36 -19.48
C LEU A 32 11.31 -37.90 -20.23
N ALA A 33 10.25 -37.12 -20.35
CA ALA A 33 9.00 -37.54 -21.00
C ALA A 33 9.07 -37.56 -22.54
N HIS A 34 10.12 -37.03 -23.17
CA HIS A 34 10.40 -37.04 -24.62
C HIS A 34 9.27 -36.53 -25.54
N ASP A 35 8.21 -35.93 -24.99
CA ASP A 35 7.06 -35.42 -25.74
C ASP A 35 7.08 -33.88 -25.77
N ILE A 36 7.17 -33.30 -26.96
CA ILE A 36 7.26 -31.87 -27.21
C ILE A 36 6.04 -31.13 -26.62
N GLY A 37 4.85 -31.75 -26.67
CA GLY A 37 3.63 -31.14 -26.09
C GLY A 37 3.67 -31.04 -24.59
N VAL A 38 4.21 -32.04 -23.90
CA VAL A 38 4.39 -32.04 -22.44
C VAL A 38 5.44 -31.00 -22.02
N ILE A 39 6.54 -30.90 -22.75
CA ILE A 39 7.62 -29.93 -22.50
C ILE A 39 7.07 -28.50 -22.57
N GLY A 40 6.29 -28.16 -23.61
CA GLY A 40 5.70 -26.85 -23.78
C GLY A 40 4.78 -26.44 -22.60
N ASN A 41 3.86 -27.34 -22.20
CA ASN A 41 2.95 -27.11 -21.08
C ASN A 41 3.68 -26.95 -19.75
N VAL A 42 4.72 -27.72 -19.50
CA VAL A 42 5.52 -27.64 -18.26
C VAL A 42 6.31 -26.33 -18.19
N ILE A 43 6.84 -25.83 -19.31
CA ILE A 43 7.51 -24.51 -19.34
C ILE A 43 6.53 -23.39 -18.99
N ILE A 44 5.32 -23.41 -19.52
CA ILE A 44 4.28 -22.43 -19.20
C ILE A 44 3.95 -22.47 -17.70
N LEU A 45 3.67 -23.66 -17.16
CA LEU A 45 3.39 -23.86 -15.74
C LEU A 45 4.54 -23.39 -14.85
N SER A 46 5.78 -23.71 -15.21
CA SER A 46 6.99 -23.28 -14.49
C SER A 46 7.09 -21.77 -14.41
N THR A 47 6.82 -21.07 -15.52
CA THR A 47 6.82 -19.61 -15.58
C THR A 47 5.79 -18.99 -14.63
N PHE A 48 4.57 -19.57 -14.58
CA PHE A 48 3.54 -19.13 -13.64
C PHE A 48 3.94 -19.36 -12.18
N ILE A 49 4.54 -20.51 -11.85
CA ILE A 49 5.00 -20.82 -10.49
C ILE A 49 6.08 -19.85 -10.02
N ILE A 50 6.99 -19.42 -10.90
CA ILE A 50 8.03 -18.45 -10.57
C ILE A 50 7.46 -17.02 -10.43
N ALA A 51 6.51 -16.63 -11.29
CA ALA A 51 5.92 -15.29 -11.31
C ALA A 51 4.97 -15.05 -10.11
N THR A 52 4.24 -16.08 -9.66
CA THR A 52 3.23 -15.96 -8.59
C THR A 52 3.75 -15.32 -7.30
N PRO A 53 4.87 -15.75 -6.67
CA PRO A 53 5.33 -15.15 -5.42
C PRO A 53 5.77 -13.69 -5.59
N GLN A 54 6.32 -13.31 -6.73
CA GLN A 54 6.72 -11.92 -7.01
C GLN A 54 5.50 -11.01 -7.11
N PHE A 55 4.46 -11.47 -7.80
CA PHE A 55 3.20 -10.74 -7.92
C PHE A 55 2.53 -10.53 -6.56
N PHE A 56 2.51 -11.56 -5.71
CA PHE A 56 1.91 -11.50 -4.39
C PHE A 56 2.61 -10.50 -3.47
N ILE A 57 3.93 -10.38 -3.56
CA ILE A 57 4.70 -9.38 -2.79
C ILE A 57 4.37 -7.97 -3.24
N ALA A 58 4.41 -7.73 -4.53
CA ALA A 58 4.11 -6.42 -5.10
C ALA A 58 2.70 -5.98 -4.68
N TYR A 59 1.74 -6.92 -4.72
CA TYR A 59 0.36 -6.69 -4.30
C TYR A 59 0.25 -6.35 -2.80
N GLN A 60 0.92 -7.08 -1.91
CA GLN A 60 0.91 -6.78 -0.48
C GLN A 60 1.47 -5.39 -0.17
N LYS A 61 2.62 -5.03 -0.77
CA LYS A 61 3.20 -3.70 -0.62
C LYS A 61 2.26 -2.60 -1.11
N TYR A 62 1.61 -2.83 -2.24
CA TYR A 62 0.63 -1.89 -2.78
C TYR A 62 -0.55 -1.72 -1.81
N ARG A 63 -1.08 -2.83 -1.27
CA ARG A 63 -2.19 -2.81 -0.32
C ARG A 63 -1.83 -2.11 0.98
N ASP A 64 -0.64 -2.38 1.53
CA ASP A 64 -0.16 -1.70 2.75
C ASP A 64 -0.04 -0.19 2.55
N LEU A 65 0.44 0.26 1.38
CA LEU A 65 0.50 1.69 1.06
C LEU A 65 -0.88 2.31 0.88
N LYS A 66 -1.82 1.61 0.25
CA LYS A 66 -3.21 2.07 0.12
C LYS A 66 -3.90 2.20 1.47
N GLU A 67 -3.68 1.26 2.40
CA GLU A 67 -4.17 1.35 3.77
C GLU A 67 -3.59 2.57 4.49
N MET A 68 -2.27 2.83 4.34
CA MET A 68 -1.66 4.04 4.90
C MET A 68 -2.26 5.34 4.31
N GLU A 69 -2.51 5.38 2.99
CA GLU A 69 -3.18 6.50 2.33
C GLU A 69 -4.59 6.69 2.87
N GLY A 70 -5.29 5.58 3.16
CA GLY A 70 -6.63 5.58 3.71
C GLY A 70 -6.73 6.18 5.12
N GLU A 71 -5.76 5.89 5.98
CA GLU A 71 -5.73 6.36 7.36
C GLU A 71 -5.07 7.75 7.51
N PHE A 72 -4.44 8.26 6.48
CA PHE A 72 -3.72 9.52 6.53
C PHE A 72 -4.59 10.75 6.87
N PRO A 73 -5.81 10.91 6.32
CA PRO A 73 -6.69 12.02 6.70
C PRO A 73 -7.07 12.00 8.19
N LEU A 74 -7.30 10.82 8.76
CA LEU A 74 -7.60 10.69 10.18
C LEU A 74 -6.42 11.16 11.03
N PHE A 75 -5.21 10.69 10.71
CA PHE A 75 -3.99 11.16 11.37
C PHE A 75 -3.82 12.69 11.28
N LEU A 76 -4.10 13.30 10.11
CA LEU A 76 -4.01 14.74 9.94
C LEU A 76 -5.03 15.48 10.81
N ARG A 77 -6.26 14.99 10.92
CA ARG A 77 -7.30 15.60 11.77
C ARG A 77 -6.91 15.59 13.25
N ASP A 78 -6.43 14.46 13.76
CA ASP A 78 -5.96 14.38 15.14
C ASP A 78 -4.76 15.29 15.40
N LEU A 79 -3.87 15.44 14.42
CA LEU A 79 -2.73 16.35 14.49
C LEU A 79 -3.20 17.82 14.53
N ILE A 80 -4.18 18.18 13.68
CA ILE A 80 -4.79 19.51 13.62
C ILE A 80 -5.44 19.88 14.96
N GLU A 81 -6.22 18.98 15.56
CA GLU A 81 -6.87 19.20 16.86
C GLU A 81 -5.86 19.51 17.96
N ASN A 82 -4.77 18.73 18.01
CA ASN A 82 -3.69 18.98 18.96
C ASN A 82 -3.02 20.34 18.71
N LEU A 83 -2.80 20.73 17.47
CA LEU A 83 -2.18 22.02 17.13
C LEU A 83 -3.11 23.19 17.43
N ARG A 84 -4.41 23.07 17.16
CA ARG A 84 -5.43 24.08 17.47
C ARG A 84 -5.56 24.32 18.98
N SER A 85 -5.33 23.29 19.80
CA SER A 85 -5.27 23.44 21.26
C SER A 85 -3.97 24.06 21.78
N GLY A 86 -3.10 24.55 20.89
CA GLY A 86 -1.85 25.22 21.25
C GLY A 86 -0.69 24.28 21.55
N VAL A 87 -0.83 23.00 21.31
CA VAL A 87 0.25 22.02 21.51
C VAL A 87 1.31 22.17 20.42
N ALA A 88 2.58 22.29 20.79
CA ALA A 88 3.68 22.36 19.83
C ALA A 88 3.72 21.13 18.92
N PHE A 89 4.07 21.30 17.64
CA PHE A 89 4.03 20.27 16.59
C PHE A 89 4.66 18.94 17.00
N HIS A 90 5.86 18.99 17.60
CA HIS A 90 6.54 17.75 18.04
C HIS A 90 5.75 16.99 19.12
N LYS A 91 5.11 17.70 20.06
CA LYS A 91 4.24 17.09 21.08
C LYS A 91 2.94 16.60 20.48
N ALA A 92 2.37 17.32 19.52
CA ALA A 92 1.16 16.91 18.80
C ALA A 92 1.38 15.59 18.07
N VAL A 93 2.49 15.42 17.34
CA VAL A 93 2.84 14.16 16.67
C VAL A 93 3.03 13.01 17.67
N ILE A 94 3.67 13.27 18.83
CA ILE A 94 3.84 12.28 19.89
C ILE A 94 2.49 11.87 20.48
N ALA A 95 1.58 12.81 20.70
CA ALA A 95 0.22 12.52 21.18
C ALA A 95 -0.56 11.67 20.17
N SER A 96 -0.59 12.08 18.91
CA SER A 96 -1.26 11.35 17.83
C SER A 96 -0.67 9.95 17.61
N SER A 97 0.62 9.73 17.90
CA SER A 97 1.25 8.42 17.74
C SER A 97 0.70 7.31 18.64
N LYS A 98 -0.10 7.68 19.67
CA LYS A 98 -0.76 6.73 20.58
C LYS A 98 -2.05 6.15 20.01
N ILE A 99 -2.60 6.80 19.00
CA ILE A 99 -3.81 6.39 18.29
C ILE A 99 -3.44 5.33 17.25
N ASP A 100 -4.37 4.41 16.97
CA ASP A 100 -4.13 3.39 15.95
C ASP A 100 -4.68 3.82 14.59
N TYR A 101 -3.77 3.94 13.64
CA TYR A 101 -4.02 4.26 12.23
C TYR A 101 -3.62 3.07 11.34
N GLY A 102 -3.82 1.84 11.78
CA GLY A 102 -3.45 0.65 11.03
C GLY A 102 -1.96 0.63 10.64
N LYS A 103 -1.69 0.43 9.37
CA LYS A 103 -0.30 0.38 8.86
C LYS A 103 0.44 1.71 9.00
N LEU A 104 -0.26 2.84 8.99
CA LEU A 104 0.34 4.17 9.15
C LEU A 104 0.91 4.35 10.55
N SER A 105 0.31 3.75 11.59
CA SER A 105 0.79 3.82 12.98
C SER A 105 2.26 3.47 13.13
N VAL A 106 2.75 2.50 12.36
CA VAL A 106 4.16 2.07 12.43
C VAL A 106 5.10 3.21 12.04
N GLU A 107 4.74 3.98 11.02
CA GLU A 107 5.55 5.09 10.53
C GLU A 107 5.40 6.33 11.42
N VAL A 108 4.18 6.63 11.89
CA VAL A 108 3.91 7.73 12.83
C VAL A 108 4.67 7.51 14.15
N ARG A 109 4.66 6.30 14.71
CA ARG A 109 5.43 5.96 15.92
C ARG A 109 6.93 6.13 15.73
N LYS A 110 7.47 5.82 14.55
CA LYS A 110 8.88 6.09 14.26
C LYS A 110 9.21 7.58 14.27
N VAL A 111 8.34 8.41 13.69
CA VAL A 111 8.49 9.87 13.71
C VAL A 111 8.41 10.37 15.15
N ALA A 112 7.40 9.96 15.91
CA ALA A 112 7.25 10.33 17.32
C ALA A 112 8.49 9.97 18.14
N HIS A 113 9.01 8.76 17.97
CA HIS A 113 10.23 8.32 18.64
C HIS A 113 11.45 9.17 18.28
N GLN A 114 11.61 9.52 16.99
CA GLN A 114 12.68 10.41 16.54
C GLN A 114 12.58 11.80 17.18
N LEU A 115 11.36 12.35 17.27
CA LEU A 115 11.10 13.64 17.92
C LEU A 115 11.36 13.59 19.43
N THR A 116 11.01 12.48 20.09
CA THR A 116 11.30 12.25 21.52
C THR A 116 12.81 12.24 21.80
N TRP A 117 13.61 11.77 20.87
CA TRP A 117 15.08 11.79 20.95
C TRP A 117 15.71 13.13 20.53
N GLY A 118 14.89 14.20 20.37
CA GLY A 118 15.37 15.53 20.05
C GLY A 118 15.74 15.73 18.57
N MET A 119 15.32 14.84 17.66
CA MET A 119 15.55 15.07 16.25
C MET A 119 14.75 16.28 15.77
N PRO A 120 15.33 17.21 14.97
CA PRO A 120 14.60 18.31 14.37
C PRO A 120 13.40 17.81 13.54
N VAL A 121 12.26 18.51 13.66
CA VAL A 121 10.99 18.16 12.96
C VAL A 121 11.21 18.01 11.47
N GLU A 122 11.94 18.93 10.85
CA GLU A 122 12.26 18.88 9.43
C GLU A 122 12.95 17.56 9.03
N LYS A 123 13.95 17.16 9.81
CA LYS A 123 14.72 15.92 9.54
C LYS A 123 13.85 14.68 9.74
N ALA A 124 13.01 14.66 10.77
CA ALA A 124 12.09 13.56 11.04
C ALA A 124 11.05 13.41 9.92
N LEU A 125 10.45 14.52 9.45
CA LEU A 125 9.50 14.53 8.34
C LEU A 125 10.16 14.13 7.01
N ASN A 126 11.40 14.56 6.74
CA ASN A 126 12.12 14.15 5.55
C ASN A 126 12.41 12.65 5.53
N GLN A 127 12.78 12.08 6.67
CA GLN A 127 12.94 10.64 6.78
C GLN A 127 11.61 9.89 6.64
N PHE A 128 10.51 10.44 7.16
CA PHE A 128 9.17 9.88 6.96
C PHE A 128 8.81 9.87 5.47
N ALA A 129 8.94 11.00 4.77
CA ALA A 129 8.72 11.08 3.32
C ALA A 129 9.52 10.00 2.56
N THR A 130 10.81 9.85 2.88
CA THR A 130 11.67 8.85 2.22
C THR A 130 11.18 7.42 2.44
N ARG A 131 10.64 7.09 3.62
CA ARG A 131 10.11 5.75 3.92
C ARG A 131 8.83 5.43 3.15
N VAL A 132 8.00 6.43 2.87
CA VAL A 132 6.73 6.28 2.14
C VAL A 132 6.82 6.69 0.66
N LYS A 133 8.02 6.86 0.12
CA LYS A 133 8.26 7.34 -1.25
C LYS A 133 7.53 6.55 -2.36
N ASN A 134 7.21 5.29 -2.08
CA ASN A 134 6.46 4.44 -3.03
C ASN A 134 4.99 4.85 -3.17
N SER A 135 4.43 5.59 -2.20
CA SER A 135 3.16 6.31 -2.34
C SER A 135 3.44 7.75 -2.75
N LYS A 136 3.14 8.10 -3.99
CA LYS A 136 3.30 9.49 -4.49
C LYS A 136 2.50 10.49 -3.67
N ARG A 137 1.29 10.09 -3.21
CA ARG A 137 0.39 10.94 -2.40
C ARG A 137 0.99 11.22 -1.04
N LEU A 138 1.31 10.19 -0.25
CA LEU A 138 1.90 10.37 1.08
C LEU A 138 3.22 11.13 1.00
N TYR A 139 4.08 10.80 0.04
CA TYR A 139 5.35 11.47 -0.16
C TYR A 139 5.17 12.98 -0.40
N ALA A 140 4.27 13.36 -1.33
CA ALA A 140 3.99 14.76 -1.62
C ALA A 140 3.40 15.49 -0.41
N SER A 141 2.39 14.89 0.25
CA SER A 141 1.75 15.49 1.43
C SER A 141 2.73 15.75 2.56
N ILE A 142 3.60 14.77 2.89
CA ILE A 142 4.58 14.93 3.95
C ILE A 142 5.63 15.99 3.59
N LYS A 143 6.00 16.10 2.32
CA LYS A 143 6.88 17.16 1.85
C LYS A 143 6.25 18.54 1.96
N ILE A 144 4.96 18.69 1.64
CA ILE A 144 4.22 19.94 1.81
C ILE A 144 4.17 20.34 3.30
N ILE A 145 3.86 19.39 4.18
CA ILE A 145 3.87 19.61 5.64
C ILE A 145 5.25 20.10 6.11
N ARG A 146 6.30 19.42 5.66
CA ARG A 146 7.67 19.81 5.99
C ARG A 146 7.98 21.23 5.52
N GLU A 147 7.63 21.57 4.30
CA GLU A 147 7.91 22.87 3.70
C GLU A 147 7.15 23.99 4.40
N SER A 148 5.87 23.78 4.69
CA SER A 148 5.07 24.72 5.47
C SER A 148 5.68 25.00 6.85
N PHE A 149 6.20 23.95 7.50
CA PHE A 149 6.85 24.07 8.80
C PHE A 149 8.18 24.84 8.73
N VAL A 150 9.00 24.60 7.70
CA VAL A 150 10.30 25.25 7.50
C VAL A 150 10.13 26.72 7.10
N SER A 151 9.14 27.01 6.27
CA SER A 151 8.86 28.39 5.81
C SER A 151 8.20 29.28 6.88
N GLY A 152 7.89 28.73 8.07
CA GLY A 152 7.19 29.48 9.12
C GLY A 152 5.74 29.84 8.76
N GLY A 153 5.16 29.15 7.77
CA GLY A 153 3.77 29.31 7.35
C GLY A 153 2.77 28.77 8.38
N ASP A 154 1.49 29.02 8.12
CA ASP A 154 0.40 28.44 8.91
C ASP A 154 0.32 26.92 8.66
N ALA A 155 0.99 26.18 9.55
CA ALA A 155 1.01 24.72 9.47
C ALA A 155 -0.38 24.12 9.65
N VAL A 156 -1.27 24.75 10.43
CA VAL A 156 -2.64 24.25 10.67
C VAL A 156 -3.46 24.33 9.39
N SER A 157 -3.50 25.49 8.74
CA SER A 157 -4.21 25.68 7.47
C SER A 157 -3.68 24.76 6.37
N THR A 158 -2.37 24.54 6.31
CA THR A 158 -1.76 23.58 5.37
C THR A 158 -2.23 22.16 5.65
N LEU A 159 -2.24 21.73 6.89
CA LEU A 159 -2.71 20.39 7.28
C LEU A 159 -4.19 20.20 6.98
N GLU A 160 -5.03 21.23 7.22
CA GLU A 160 -6.46 21.22 6.90
C GLU A 160 -6.69 21.01 5.41
N SER A 161 -6.03 21.82 4.58
CA SER A 161 -6.10 21.69 3.13
C SER A 161 -5.67 20.30 2.64
N LEU A 162 -4.65 19.71 3.26
CA LEU A 162 -4.20 18.37 2.94
C LEU A 162 -5.19 17.28 3.40
N ALA A 163 -5.80 17.44 4.59
CA ALA A 163 -6.80 16.51 5.10
C ALA A 163 -8.07 16.51 4.21
N ASP A 164 -8.54 17.69 3.83
CA ASP A 164 -9.68 17.85 2.94
C ASP A 164 -9.42 17.27 1.55
N ASN A 165 -8.27 17.58 0.95
CA ASN A 165 -7.87 17.01 -0.32
C ASN A 165 -7.77 15.48 -0.28
N ALA A 166 -7.19 14.93 0.79
CA ALA A 166 -7.05 13.50 0.94
C ALA A 166 -8.43 12.81 1.11
N THR A 167 -9.35 13.44 1.84
CA THR A 167 -10.73 12.97 1.99
C THR A 167 -11.49 13.00 0.66
N LEU A 168 -11.44 14.12 -0.07
CA LEU A 168 -12.07 14.26 -1.39
C LEU A 168 -11.57 13.20 -2.38
N LEU A 169 -10.27 12.92 -2.39
CA LEU A 169 -9.70 11.88 -3.24
C LEU A 169 -10.19 10.49 -2.85
N GLN A 170 -10.33 10.20 -1.56
CA GLN A 170 -10.87 8.92 -1.09
C GLN A 170 -12.33 8.75 -1.49
N ASP A 171 -13.15 9.78 -1.31
CA ASP A 171 -14.56 9.71 -1.64
C ASP A 171 -14.77 9.55 -3.15
N SER A 172 -13.98 10.25 -3.97
CA SER A 172 -13.95 10.06 -5.42
C SER A 172 -13.53 8.64 -5.83
N GLU A 173 -12.56 8.03 -5.12
CA GLU A 173 -12.17 6.63 -5.38
C GLU A 173 -13.26 5.63 -4.97
N LYS A 174 -13.95 5.87 -3.85
CA LYS A 174 -15.09 5.04 -3.41
C LYS A 174 -16.25 5.14 -4.39
N GLU A 175 -16.56 6.35 -4.85
CA GLU A 175 -17.61 6.59 -5.83
C GLU A 175 -17.33 5.88 -7.15
N LYS A 176 -16.11 6.03 -7.70
CA LYS A 176 -15.68 5.30 -8.90
C LYS A 176 -15.79 3.79 -8.72
N LYS A 177 -15.38 3.26 -7.56
CA LYS A 177 -15.49 1.84 -7.29
C LYS A 177 -16.94 1.40 -7.24
N SER A 178 -17.82 2.15 -6.57
CA SER A 178 -19.27 1.85 -6.49
C SER A 178 -19.91 1.81 -7.88
N ILE A 179 -19.57 2.78 -8.75
CA ILE A 179 -20.05 2.82 -10.13
C ILE A 179 -19.54 1.60 -10.92
N LEU A 180 -18.28 1.24 -10.78
CA LEU A 180 -17.70 0.06 -11.45
C LEU A 180 -18.36 -1.23 -10.96
N ASP A 181 -18.58 -1.39 -9.66
CA ASP A 181 -19.25 -2.56 -9.09
C ASP A 181 -20.71 -2.68 -9.63
N GLN A 182 -21.41 -1.56 -9.80
CA GLN A 182 -22.74 -1.52 -10.41
C GLN A 182 -22.71 -1.98 -11.89
N TYR A 183 -21.73 -1.53 -12.67
CA TYR A 183 -21.57 -1.98 -14.06
C TYR A 183 -21.25 -3.47 -14.17
N VAL A 184 -20.43 -4.00 -13.25
CA VAL A 184 -20.13 -5.44 -13.19
C VAL A 184 -21.40 -6.26 -12.95
N VAL A 185 -22.26 -5.86 -12.01
CA VAL A 185 -23.55 -6.53 -11.74
C VAL A 185 -24.45 -6.49 -12.98
N LEU A 186 -24.51 -5.35 -13.65
CA LEU A 186 -25.32 -5.16 -14.86
C LEU A 186 -24.82 -6.05 -16.03
N MET A 187 -23.49 -6.16 -16.18
CA MET A 187 -22.87 -7.04 -17.17
C MET A 187 -23.21 -8.52 -16.93
N TYR A 188 -23.20 -8.98 -15.66
CA TYR A 188 -23.60 -10.34 -15.31
C TYR A 188 -25.09 -10.57 -15.59
N ALA A 189 -25.97 -9.61 -15.28
CA ALA A 189 -27.40 -9.71 -15.56
C ALA A 189 -27.67 -9.84 -17.07
N ILE A 190 -27.04 -9.01 -17.89
CA ILE A 190 -27.17 -9.06 -19.36
C ILE A 190 -26.64 -10.41 -19.89
N SER A 191 -25.48 -10.86 -19.39
CA SER A 191 -24.92 -12.15 -19.79
C SER A 191 -25.85 -13.33 -19.46
N MET A 192 -26.49 -13.28 -18.29
CA MET A 192 -27.44 -14.32 -17.87
C MET A 192 -28.69 -14.33 -18.76
N ILE A 193 -29.22 -13.16 -19.09
CA ILE A 193 -30.35 -13.04 -20.02
C ILE A 193 -29.99 -13.59 -21.39
N PHE A 194 -28.79 -13.27 -21.90
CA PHE A 194 -28.30 -13.79 -23.18
C PHE A 194 -28.21 -15.31 -23.20
N ILE A 195 -27.68 -15.92 -22.13
CA ILE A 195 -27.60 -17.39 -22.01
C ILE A 195 -29.01 -18.01 -22.04
N VAL A 196 -29.98 -17.42 -21.30
CA VAL A 196 -31.36 -17.90 -21.29
C VAL A 196 -31.98 -17.84 -22.70
N ILE A 197 -31.77 -16.74 -23.41
CA ILE A 197 -32.28 -16.57 -24.78
C ILE A 197 -31.68 -17.64 -25.71
N VAL A 198 -30.37 -17.89 -25.64
CA VAL A 198 -29.71 -18.90 -26.45
C VAL A 198 -30.26 -20.29 -26.17
N VAL A 199 -30.49 -20.63 -24.90
CA VAL A 199 -31.04 -21.94 -24.47
C VAL A 199 -32.49 -22.11 -24.94
N VAL A 200 -33.30 -21.06 -24.96
CA VAL A 200 -34.72 -21.11 -25.37
C VAL A 200 -34.85 -21.22 -26.89
N ILE A 201 -33.93 -20.65 -27.66
CA ILE A 201 -33.99 -20.65 -29.13
C ILE A 201 -33.40 -21.95 -29.73
N ASN A 202 -32.54 -22.66 -29.01
CA ASN A 202 -31.91 -23.90 -29.47
C ASN A 202 -32.69 -25.11 -29.02
#